data_299d1fbd823d8c1a56bf066689a8be55
#
_entry.id   299d1fbd823d8c1a56bf066689a8be55
#
_cell.length_a   1.000
_cell.length_b   1.000
_cell.length_c   1.000
_cell.angle_alpha   90.00
_cell.angle_beta   90.00
_cell.angle_gamma   90.00
#
_symmetry.space_group_name_H-M   'P 1'
#
loop_
_entity.id
_entity.type
_entity.pdbx_description
1 polymer ?
#
loop_
_entity_poly.entity_id
_entity_poly.type
_entity_poly.pdbx_seq_one_letter_code
_entity_poly.pdbx_strand_id
1 'polypeptide(L)'
;LEKFLENPRHIEIQVLADNFRNAIWLGERDCSMQRRNQKVIEESPAIGIPRRAIEKIGERCAEGCRKIGYRGAGTFEFLYENGEFYFIEMNTRIQVEHPVTEFVTGVDLVQEQIRIAAGEKLRYRQRDIQIKGHAIECRINAEDPYRFIPSPGRITTLHQPGGPGVRVDSHVYPGYFIPPHYDSMIGKLITYGDTRDQAIARMRTALSETVIEGISTNIPLHREMMIDQKFLQGGVSIHYLEEKLAHRESVKK
;
A
#
# COMPACT_ATOMS: atom_id res chain seq x y z
N LEU A 1 -26.29 -1.75 14.49
CA LEU A 1 -25.46 -0.77 15.21
C LEU A 1 -24.02 -1.19 15.09
N GLU A 2 -23.17 -0.24 14.68
CA GLU A 2 -21.73 -0.41 14.60
C GLU A 2 -21.04 0.66 15.45
N LYS A 3 -19.81 0.40 15.89
CA LYS A 3 -19.05 1.39 16.61
C LYS A 3 -18.55 2.44 15.62
N PHE A 4 -18.84 3.71 15.88
CA PHE A 4 -18.28 4.82 15.14
C PHE A 4 -16.86 5.16 15.64
N LEU A 5 -15.93 5.35 14.74
CA LEU A 5 -14.55 5.77 15.00
C LEU A 5 -14.35 7.16 14.39
N GLU A 6 -13.76 8.07 15.16
CA GLU A 6 -13.66 9.49 14.77
C GLU A 6 -12.48 9.75 13.82
N ASN A 7 -11.30 9.24 14.19
CA ASN A 7 -10.05 9.48 13.46
C ASN A 7 -9.23 8.20 13.28
N PRO A 8 -9.81 7.13 12.74
CA PRO A 8 -9.11 5.85 12.63
C PRO A 8 -8.04 5.90 11.54
N ARG A 9 -7.07 5.00 11.70
CA ARG A 9 -6.12 4.61 10.66
C ARG A 9 -6.53 3.27 10.05
N HIS A 10 -6.23 3.09 8.77
CA HIS A 10 -6.44 1.82 8.08
C HIS A 10 -5.16 0.99 8.14
N ILE A 11 -5.15 -0.03 8.98
CA ILE A 11 -4.00 -0.90 9.20
C ILE A 11 -4.34 -2.31 8.74
N GLU A 12 -3.42 -2.91 7.99
CA GLU A 12 -3.59 -4.24 7.40
C GLU A 12 -2.51 -5.19 7.88
N ILE A 13 -2.88 -6.46 8.08
CA ILE A 13 -1.93 -7.53 8.40
C ILE A 13 -1.88 -8.52 7.24
N GLN A 14 -0.71 -8.64 6.61
CA GLN A 14 -0.46 -9.62 5.55
C GLN A 14 -0.25 -11.00 6.15
N VAL A 15 -0.91 -12.01 5.59
CA VAL A 15 -0.72 -13.41 5.96
C VAL A 15 -0.40 -14.27 4.75
N LEU A 16 0.30 -15.38 5.01
CA LEU A 16 0.47 -16.52 4.10
C LEU A 16 0.12 -17.80 4.86
N ALA A 17 -0.62 -18.69 4.22
CA ALA A 17 -0.97 -19.98 4.81
C ALA A 17 -0.95 -21.09 3.77
N ASP A 18 -0.54 -22.31 4.16
CA ASP A 18 -0.41 -23.47 3.27
C ASP A 18 -1.48 -24.56 3.53
N ASN A 19 -1.41 -25.63 2.71
CA ASN A 19 -2.31 -26.78 2.83
C ASN A 19 -2.06 -27.65 4.08
N PHE A 20 -0.99 -27.38 4.83
CA PHE A 20 -0.55 -28.17 5.99
C PHE A 20 -0.85 -27.49 7.32
N ARG A 21 -1.73 -26.47 7.30
CA ARG A 21 -2.09 -25.65 8.46
C ARG A 21 -0.93 -24.82 9.03
N ASN A 22 0.12 -24.57 8.23
CA ASN A 22 1.09 -23.55 8.58
C ASN A 22 0.54 -22.20 8.15
N ALA A 23 0.67 -21.21 9.00
CA ALA A 23 0.34 -19.83 8.69
C ALA A 23 1.32 -18.89 9.39
N ILE A 24 1.74 -17.87 8.68
CA ILE A 24 2.60 -16.80 9.16
C ILE A 24 1.98 -15.45 8.83
N TRP A 25 2.35 -14.41 9.58
CA TRP A 25 2.06 -13.03 9.29
C TRP A 25 3.35 -12.28 8.91
N LEU A 26 3.26 -11.31 8.02
CA LEU A 26 4.39 -10.66 7.36
C LEU A 26 4.45 -9.16 7.61
N GLY A 27 4.10 -8.75 8.81
CA GLY A 27 4.03 -7.35 9.18
C GLY A 27 2.71 -6.70 8.80
N GLU A 28 2.69 -5.40 9.00
CA GLU A 28 1.55 -4.55 8.72
C GLU A 28 1.85 -3.54 7.63
N ARG A 29 0.78 -3.03 7.02
CA ARG A 29 0.78 -1.86 6.16
C ARG A 29 -0.15 -0.80 6.75
N ASP A 30 0.24 0.46 6.57
CA ASP A 30 -0.63 1.61 6.80
C ASP A 30 -1.18 2.09 5.45
N CYS A 31 -2.48 2.02 5.30
CA CYS A 31 -3.22 2.41 4.11
C CYS A 31 -4.16 3.59 4.38
N SER A 32 -3.84 4.39 5.39
CA SER A 32 -4.68 5.52 5.82
C SER A 32 -4.70 6.67 4.82
N MET A 33 -3.67 6.81 3.97
CA MET A 33 -3.67 7.82 2.92
C MET A 33 -4.59 7.40 1.78
N GLN A 34 -5.86 7.71 1.91
CA GLN A 34 -6.93 7.29 1.00
C GLN A 34 -7.93 8.41 0.73
N ARG A 35 -8.71 8.26 -0.33
CA ARG A 35 -9.83 9.12 -0.67
C ARG A 35 -11.04 8.28 -1.04
N ARG A 36 -12.19 8.51 -0.37
CA ARG A 36 -13.42 7.75 -0.59
C ARG A 36 -13.18 6.23 -0.56
N ASN A 37 -12.46 5.79 0.45
CA ASN A 37 -12.04 4.39 0.64
C ASN A 37 -11.10 3.83 -0.48
N GLN A 38 -10.60 4.67 -1.38
CA GLN A 38 -9.57 4.28 -2.34
C GLN A 38 -8.20 4.66 -1.82
N LYS A 39 -7.36 3.66 -1.59
CA LYS A 39 -5.98 3.83 -1.15
C LYS A 39 -5.18 4.57 -2.22
N VAL A 40 -4.34 5.53 -1.82
CA VAL A 40 -3.55 6.40 -2.70
C VAL A 40 -2.05 6.24 -2.43
N ILE A 41 -1.68 6.18 -1.14
CA ILE A 41 -0.31 5.92 -0.68
C ILE A 41 -0.38 4.88 0.44
N GLU A 42 0.48 3.88 0.37
CA GLU A 42 0.63 2.83 1.36
C GLU A 42 2.07 2.78 1.87
N GLU A 43 2.26 2.45 3.13
CA GLU A 43 3.59 2.29 3.72
C GLU A 43 3.69 1.09 4.67
N SER A 44 4.89 0.55 4.80
CA SER A 44 5.22 -0.50 5.75
C SER A 44 6.64 -0.26 6.31
N PRO A 45 6.82 -0.41 7.64
CA PRO A 45 5.82 -0.62 8.69
C PRO A 45 5.02 0.65 9.03
N ALA A 46 3.92 0.48 9.76
CA ALA A 46 3.08 1.60 10.23
C ALA A 46 3.79 2.40 11.32
N ILE A 47 3.80 3.73 11.18
CA ILE A 47 4.44 4.63 12.14
C ILE A 47 3.60 4.82 13.39
N GLY A 48 4.27 4.85 14.56
CA GLY A 48 3.63 5.22 15.84
C GLY A 48 2.72 4.15 16.45
N ILE A 49 2.65 2.95 15.89
CA ILE A 49 1.94 1.81 16.50
C ILE A 49 2.96 0.94 17.23
N PRO A 50 2.76 0.63 18.54
CA PRO A 50 3.68 -0.20 19.29
C PRO A 50 3.85 -1.59 18.65
N ARG A 51 5.09 -2.02 18.42
CA ARG A 51 5.40 -3.33 17.80
C ARG A 51 4.68 -4.50 18.49
N ARG A 52 4.63 -4.49 19.83
CA ARG A 52 3.93 -5.50 20.61
C ARG A 52 2.43 -5.61 20.24
N ALA A 53 1.79 -4.48 19.90
CA ALA A 53 0.38 -4.49 19.48
C ALA A 53 0.24 -5.15 18.10
N ILE A 54 1.16 -4.84 17.16
CA ILE A 54 1.22 -5.48 15.84
C ILE A 54 1.50 -6.97 15.95
N GLU A 55 2.48 -7.38 16.75
CA GLU A 55 2.80 -8.79 16.98
C GLU A 55 1.59 -9.57 17.51
N LYS A 56 0.89 -8.99 18.49
CA LYS A 56 -0.32 -9.59 19.07
C LYS A 56 -1.43 -9.78 18.04
N ILE A 57 -1.71 -8.77 17.21
CA ILE A 57 -2.77 -8.87 16.19
C ILE A 57 -2.32 -9.78 15.04
N GLY A 58 -1.05 -9.71 14.62
CA GLY A 58 -0.47 -10.56 13.59
C GLY A 58 -0.57 -12.05 13.93
N GLU A 59 -0.19 -12.43 15.16
CA GLU A 59 -0.33 -13.81 15.61
C GLU A 59 -1.79 -14.28 15.64
N ARG A 60 -2.73 -13.45 16.06
CA ARG A 60 -4.17 -13.73 16.01
C ARG A 60 -4.65 -13.98 14.57
N CYS A 61 -4.18 -13.19 13.60
CA CYS A 61 -4.50 -13.38 12.19
C CYS A 61 -3.97 -14.75 11.68
N ALA A 62 -2.70 -15.06 11.98
CA ALA A 62 -2.11 -16.34 11.61
C ALA A 62 -2.83 -17.53 12.30
N GLU A 63 -3.18 -17.39 13.56
CA GLU A 63 -3.97 -18.42 14.27
C GLU A 63 -5.36 -18.60 13.67
N GLY A 64 -6.02 -17.50 13.29
CA GLY A 64 -7.30 -17.53 12.56
C GLY A 64 -7.18 -18.34 11.27
N CYS A 65 -6.13 -18.08 10.47
CA CYS A 65 -5.85 -18.83 9.25
C CYS A 65 -5.65 -20.34 9.52
N ARG A 66 -4.91 -20.70 10.56
CA ARG A 66 -4.71 -22.10 10.95
C ARG A 66 -6.02 -22.79 11.34
N LYS A 67 -6.88 -22.11 12.11
CA LYS A 67 -8.16 -22.65 12.56
C LYS A 67 -9.13 -22.93 11.43
N ILE A 68 -9.27 -22.00 10.47
CA ILE A 68 -10.20 -22.16 9.34
C ILE A 68 -9.62 -22.96 8.18
N GLY A 69 -8.32 -23.32 8.23
CA GLY A 69 -7.64 -24.01 7.13
C GLY A 69 -7.46 -23.12 5.90
N TYR A 70 -7.21 -21.82 6.11
CA TYR A 70 -6.94 -20.86 5.02
C TYR A 70 -5.70 -21.25 4.20
N ARG A 71 -5.71 -20.93 2.89
CA ARG A 71 -4.62 -21.25 1.96
C ARG A 71 -4.37 -20.08 1.02
N GLY A 72 -3.10 -19.74 0.78
CA GLY A 72 -2.67 -18.65 -0.09
C GLY A 72 -2.30 -17.40 0.66
N ALA A 73 -2.17 -16.30 -0.09
CA ALA A 73 -2.00 -14.97 0.45
C ALA A 73 -3.35 -14.37 0.86
N GLY A 74 -3.37 -13.69 1.99
CA GLY A 74 -4.56 -12.97 2.46
C GLY A 74 -4.16 -11.77 3.30
N THR A 75 -5.09 -10.86 3.49
CA THR A 75 -4.89 -9.64 4.26
C THR A 75 -6.08 -9.41 5.18
N PHE A 76 -5.80 -9.25 6.47
CA PHE A 76 -6.80 -8.80 7.44
C PHE A 76 -6.76 -7.28 7.55
N GLU A 77 -7.86 -6.62 7.32
CA GLU A 77 -8.00 -5.16 7.39
C GLU A 77 -8.64 -4.73 8.72
N PHE A 78 -8.07 -3.68 9.30
CA PHE A 78 -8.51 -3.12 10.58
C PHE A 78 -8.57 -1.60 10.51
N LEU A 79 -9.54 -1.04 11.22
CA LEU A 79 -9.43 0.35 11.70
C LEU A 79 -8.70 0.36 13.05
N TYR A 80 -7.71 1.24 13.15
CA TYR A 80 -6.92 1.41 14.38
C TYR A 80 -7.15 2.79 14.96
N GLU A 81 -7.62 2.85 16.21
CA GLU A 81 -7.83 4.09 16.92
C GLU A 81 -7.63 3.88 18.43
N ASN A 82 -6.99 4.83 19.09
CA ASN A 82 -6.79 4.83 20.55
C ASN A 82 -6.16 3.54 21.11
N GLY A 83 -5.24 2.93 20.36
CA GLY A 83 -4.54 1.71 20.77
C GLY A 83 -5.26 0.40 20.48
N GLU A 84 -6.46 0.45 19.90
CA GLU A 84 -7.30 -0.72 19.64
C GLU A 84 -7.46 -0.98 18.14
N PHE A 85 -7.51 -2.26 17.76
CA PHE A 85 -7.78 -2.73 16.41
C PHE A 85 -9.21 -3.19 16.27
N TYR A 86 -9.93 -2.66 15.30
CA TYR A 86 -11.30 -3.02 14.96
C TYR A 86 -11.30 -3.72 13.60
N PHE A 87 -11.61 -5.00 13.58
CA PHE A 87 -11.63 -5.81 12.37
C PHE A 87 -12.72 -5.31 11.41
N ILE A 88 -12.37 -5.16 10.13
CA ILE A 88 -13.29 -4.80 9.05
C ILE A 88 -13.59 -6.04 8.23
N GLU A 89 -12.56 -6.57 7.53
CA GLU A 89 -12.70 -7.68 6.60
C GLU A 89 -11.40 -8.45 6.42
N MET A 90 -11.49 -9.59 5.75
CA MET A 90 -10.34 -10.33 5.23
C MET A 90 -10.42 -10.38 3.71
N ASN A 91 -9.42 -9.83 3.04
CA ASN A 91 -9.23 -10.00 1.60
C ASN A 91 -8.49 -11.30 1.33
N THR A 92 -9.20 -12.26 0.71
CA THR A 92 -8.67 -13.60 0.43
C THR A 92 -7.94 -13.70 -0.91
N ARG A 93 -7.10 -12.73 -1.20
CA ARG A 93 -6.34 -12.55 -2.43
C ARG A 93 -5.08 -11.74 -2.16
N ILE A 94 -4.20 -11.65 -3.17
CA ILE A 94 -3.14 -10.64 -3.19
C ILE A 94 -3.76 -9.23 -3.35
N GLN A 95 -3.15 -8.24 -2.73
CA GLN A 95 -3.57 -6.84 -2.86
C GLN A 95 -2.57 -6.02 -3.67
N VAL A 96 -2.99 -4.83 -4.14
CA VAL A 96 -2.15 -3.91 -4.93
C VAL A 96 -0.88 -3.55 -4.17
N GLU A 97 -1.01 -3.26 -2.89
CA GLU A 97 0.01 -2.78 -1.95
C GLU A 97 0.94 -3.86 -1.38
N HIS A 98 0.87 -5.10 -1.88
CA HIS A 98 1.77 -6.17 -1.44
C HIS A 98 3.28 -5.85 -1.58
N PRO A 99 3.73 -5.03 -2.56
CA PRO A 99 5.15 -4.75 -2.72
C PRO A 99 5.82 -4.08 -1.53
N VAL A 100 5.12 -3.26 -0.74
CA VAL A 100 5.73 -2.67 0.46
C VAL A 100 6.07 -3.74 1.50
N THR A 101 5.22 -4.77 1.63
CA THR A 101 5.50 -5.94 2.47
C THR A 101 6.67 -6.76 1.92
N GLU A 102 6.73 -6.99 0.61
CA GLU A 102 7.84 -7.71 -0.03
C GLU A 102 9.18 -7.02 0.24
N PHE A 103 9.23 -5.70 0.12
CA PHE A 103 10.46 -4.95 0.37
C PHE A 103 10.94 -5.05 1.81
N VAL A 104 10.05 -4.91 2.79
CA VAL A 104 10.48 -4.91 4.21
C VAL A 104 10.71 -6.31 4.78
N THR A 105 10.18 -7.36 4.15
CA THR A 105 10.34 -8.75 4.60
C THR A 105 11.32 -9.57 3.76
N GLY A 106 11.53 -9.18 2.51
CA GLY A 106 12.30 -9.97 1.53
C GLY A 106 11.54 -11.22 1.03
N VAL A 107 10.23 -11.33 1.27
CA VAL A 107 9.40 -12.46 0.83
C VAL A 107 8.67 -12.09 -0.45
N ASP A 108 8.86 -12.85 -1.52
CA ASP A 108 8.08 -12.75 -2.75
C ASP A 108 6.71 -13.42 -2.55
N LEU A 109 5.69 -12.59 -2.32
CA LEU A 109 4.33 -13.02 -2.00
C LEU A 109 3.66 -13.74 -3.19
N VAL A 110 3.89 -13.27 -4.40
CA VAL A 110 3.31 -13.87 -5.61
C VAL A 110 3.92 -15.24 -5.85
N GLN A 111 5.24 -15.37 -5.70
CA GLN A 111 5.92 -16.66 -5.81
C GLN A 111 5.41 -17.65 -4.76
N GLU A 112 5.27 -17.23 -3.50
CA GLU A 112 4.74 -18.08 -2.43
C GLU A 112 3.29 -18.48 -2.70
N GLN A 113 2.45 -17.60 -3.23
CA GLN A 113 1.08 -17.91 -3.64
C GLN A 113 1.04 -19.06 -4.68
N ILE A 114 1.91 -18.99 -5.70
CA ILE A 114 2.03 -20.02 -6.74
C ILE A 114 2.48 -21.36 -6.12
N ARG A 115 3.49 -21.33 -5.24
CA ARG A 115 3.99 -22.54 -4.55
C ARG A 115 2.94 -23.19 -3.68
N ILE A 116 2.21 -22.40 -2.90
CA ILE A 116 1.11 -22.89 -2.07
C ILE A 116 0.00 -23.52 -2.93
N ALA A 117 -0.33 -22.88 -4.06
CA ALA A 117 -1.30 -23.44 -5.02
C ALA A 117 -0.83 -24.76 -5.65
N ALA A 118 0.48 -24.90 -5.88
CA ALA A 118 1.11 -26.13 -6.32
C ALA A 118 1.17 -27.24 -5.24
N GLY A 119 0.69 -26.96 -4.01
CA GLY A 119 0.69 -27.92 -2.91
C GLY A 119 1.95 -27.96 -2.08
N GLU A 120 2.87 -27.02 -2.27
CA GLU A 120 4.09 -26.93 -1.48
C GLU A 120 3.82 -26.39 -0.06
N LYS A 121 4.68 -26.75 0.90
CA LYS A 121 4.68 -26.16 2.23
C LYS A 121 5.29 -24.77 2.21
N LEU A 122 4.84 -23.89 3.11
CA LEU A 122 5.51 -22.62 3.36
C LEU A 122 7.01 -22.83 3.64
N ARG A 123 7.86 -22.06 2.96
CA ARG A 123 9.32 -22.10 3.12
C ARG A 123 9.78 -21.37 4.39
N TYR A 124 8.94 -20.48 4.90
CA TYR A 124 9.24 -19.60 6.03
C TYR A 124 8.49 -20.04 7.27
N ARG A 125 9.16 -19.91 8.42
CA ARG A 125 8.54 -19.95 9.74
C ARG A 125 8.39 -18.52 10.26
N GLN A 126 7.49 -18.30 11.22
CA GLN A 126 7.32 -16.93 11.76
C GLN A 126 8.63 -16.29 12.24
N ARG A 127 9.51 -17.05 12.86
CA ARG A 127 10.82 -16.59 13.33
C ARG A 127 11.79 -16.14 12.23
N ASP A 128 11.54 -16.54 10.99
CA ASP A 128 12.37 -16.21 9.84
C ASP A 128 11.98 -14.84 9.24
N ILE A 129 10.79 -14.36 9.61
CA ILE A 129 10.26 -13.07 9.15
C ILE A 129 10.83 -11.95 9.99
N GLN A 130 11.56 -11.06 9.35
CA GLN A 130 12.14 -9.86 9.95
C GLN A 130 11.74 -8.65 9.14
N ILE A 131 11.16 -7.66 9.79
CA ILE A 131 10.84 -6.38 9.16
C ILE A 131 12.11 -5.52 9.18
N LYS A 132 12.58 -5.14 7.99
CA LYS A 132 13.79 -4.32 7.81
C LYS A 132 13.49 -3.11 6.97
N GLY A 133 14.01 -1.94 7.38
CA GLY A 133 13.81 -0.70 6.64
C GLY A 133 12.37 -0.22 6.60
N HIS A 134 12.06 0.52 5.57
CA HIS A 134 10.74 1.12 5.34
C HIS A 134 10.46 1.19 3.83
N ALA A 135 9.24 0.88 3.43
CA ALA A 135 8.79 0.97 2.05
C ALA A 135 7.54 1.85 1.94
N ILE A 136 7.46 2.59 0.84
CA ILE A 136 6.31 3.44 0.50
C ILE A 136 5.90 3.12 -0.94
N GLU A 137 4.61 2.94 -1.16
CA GLU A 137 4.00 2.79 -2.49
C GLU A 137 3.12 4.00 -2.79
N CYS A 138 3.22 4.52 -4.01
CA CYS A 138 2.30 5.50 -4.58
C CYS A 138 1.58 4.85 -5.77
N ARG A 139 0.25 4.81 -5.73
CA ARG A 139 -0.56 4.36 -6.87
C ARG A 139 -0.56 5.44 -7.95
N ILE A 140 -0.13 5.10 -9.14
CA ILE A 140 -0.13 6.04 -10.28
C ILE A 140 -1.39 5.80 -11.08
N ASN A 141 -2.26 6.79 -11.07
CA ASN A 141 -3.56 6.76 -11.73
C ASN A 141 -3.62 7.77 -12.88
N ALA A 142 -4.25 7.37 -13.98
CA ALA A 142 -4.59 8.22 -15.12
C ALA A 142 -5.83 9.06 -14.78
N GLU A 143 -5.65 10.15 -14.02
CA GLU A 143 -6.74 10.99 -13.53
C GLU A 143 -6.25 12.41 -13.17
N ASP A 144 -7.19 13.34 -13.08
CA ASP A 144 -6.90 14.67 -12.52
C ASP A 144 -6.41 14.52 -11.07
N PRO A 145 -5.26 15.12 -10.72
CA PRO A 145 -4.59 14.91 -9.42
C PRO A 145 -5.41 15.35 -8.20
N TYR A 146 -6.38 16.24 -8.40
CA TYR A 146 -7.13 16.84 -7.29
C TYR A 146 -8.61 16.51 -7.31
N ARG A 147 -9.19 16.38 -8.51
CA ARG A 147 -10.61 16.05 -8.70
C ARG A 147 -10.83 14.55 -8.82
N PHE A 148 -9.78 13.78 -9.15
CA PHE A 148 -9.83 12.34 -9.39
C PHE A 148 -10.77 11.95 -10.53
N ILE A 149 -10.91 12.85 -11.51
CA ILE A 149 -11.65 12.56 -12.74
C ILE A 149 -10.74 11.72 -13.64
N PRO A 150 -11.19 10.54 -14.10
CA PRO A 150 -10.39 9.72 -15.01
C PRO A 150 -9.95 10.48 -16.27
N SER A 151 -8.73 10.22 -16.71
CA SER A 151 -8.12 10.82 -17.90
C SER A 151 -7.74 9.72 -18.91
N PRO A 152 -8.72 9.10 -19.58
CA PRO A 152 -8.43 8.14 -20.64
C PRO A 152 -7.72 8.85 -21.79
N GLY A 153 -6.90 8.11 -22.53
CA GLY A 153 -6.16 8.68 -23.66
C GLY A 153 -4.89 7.90 -24.01
N ARG A 154 -4.14 8.43 -24.95
CA ARG A 154 -2.89 7.82 -25.43
C ARG A 154 -1.70 8.40 -24.69
N ILE A 155 -0.87 7.55 -24.11
CA ILE A 155 0.42 7.93 -23.56
C ILE A 155 1.36 8.23 -24.73
N THR A 156 1.83 9.48 -24.80
CA THR A 156 2.78 9.93 -25.85
C THR A 156 4.22 9.74 -25.43
N THR A 157 4.51 10.04 -24.16
CA THR A 157 5.85 9.90 -23.58
C THR A 157 5.74 9.15 -22.26
N LEU A 158 6.66 8.21 -22.03
CA LEU A 158 6.80 7.50 -20.76
C LEU A 158 8.28 7.40 -20.40
N HIS A 159 8.63 7.90 -19.22
CA HIS A 159 9.90 7.60 -18.57
C HIS A 159 9.64 7.08 -17.16
N GLN A 160 10.13 5.88 -16.89
CA GLN A 160 10.04 5.26 -15.56
C GLN A 160 11.33 5.52 -14.79
N PRO A 161 11.25 5.87 -13.50
CA PRO A 161 12.42 6.07 -12.66
C PRO A 161 13.08 4.74 -12.32
N GLY A 162 14.34 4.81 -11.90
CA GLY A 162 15.11 3.63 -11.49
C GLY A 162 16.06 3.93 -10.35
N GLY A 163 16.96 2.99 -10.09
CA GLY A 163 18.00 3.11 -9.06
C GLY A 163 17.75 2.25 -7.81
N PRO A 164 18.68 2.28 -6.84
CA PRO A 164 18.62 1.44 -5.65
C PRO A 164 17.36 1.70 -4.82
N GLY A 165 16.60 0.63 -4.55
CA GLY A 165 15.38 0.70 -3.75
C GLY A 165 14.19 1.37 -4.45
N VAL A 166 14.19 1.42 -5.79
CA VAL A 166 13.06 1.86 -6.62
C VAL A 166 12.52 0.68 -7.40
N ARG A 167 11.20 0.47 -7.35
CA ARG A 167 10.46 -0.53 -8.14
C ARG A 167 9.27 0.13 -8.79
N VAL A 168 9.03 -0.21 -10.07
CA VAL A 168 7.85 0.21 -10.82
C VAL A 168 7.12 -1.03 -11.30
N ASP A 169 5.88 -1.20 -10.89
CA ASP A 169 4.99 -2.23 -11.42
C ASP A 169 3.95 -1.54 -12.32
N SER A 170 4.04 -1.77 -13.63
CA SER A 170 3.17 -1.13 -14.60
C SER A 170 3.01 -2.00 -15.84
N HIS A 171 1.90 -1.82 -16.56
CA HIS A 171 1.61 -2.48 -17.83
C HIS A 171 1.64 -1.52 -19.02
N VAL A 172 1.82 -0.21 -18.79
CA VAL A 172 1.77 0.80 -19.85
C VAL A 172 3.13 1.03 -20.49
N TYR A 173 3.10 1.49 -21.74
CA TYR A 173 4.27 1.81 -22.56
C TYR A 173 3.95 3.01 -23.47
N PRO A 174 4.94 3.65 -24.11
CA PRO A 174 4.70 4.72 -25.07
C PRO A 174 3.78 4.27 -26.19
N GLY A 175 2.71 5.02 -26.45
CA GLY A 175 1.67 4.65 -27.42
C GLY A 175 0.50 3.84 -26.85
N TYR A 176 0.57 3.36 -25.59
CA TYR A 176 -0.54 2.65 -24.94
C TYR A 176 -1.76 3.57 -24.81
N PHE A 177 -2.95 3.02 -25.11
CA PHE A 177 -4.22 3.73 -24.96
C PHE A 177 -4.92 3.27 -23.69
N ILE A 178 -5.16 4.19 -22.76
CA ILE A 178 -5.87 3.94 -21.51
C ILE A 178 -7.37 3.98 -21.80
N PRO A 179 -8.08 2.85 -21.65
CA PRO A 179 -9.50 2.78 -21.94
C PRO A 179 -10.33 3.44 -20.83
N PRO A 180 -11.50 4.02 -21.17
CA PRO A 180 -12.35 4.68 -20.17
C PRO A 180 -13.20 3.70 -19.33
N HIS A 181 -13.15 2.39 -19.59
CA HIS A 181 -14.06 1.39 -19.03
C HIS A 181 -13.50 0.62 -17.82
N TYR A 182 -12.21 0.83 -17.49
CA TYR A 182 -11.54 0.18 -16.39
C TYR A 182 -11.06 1.19 -15.35
N ASP A 183 -10.54 0.68 -14.23
CA ASP A 183 -9.89 1.49 -13.21
C ASP A 183 -8.76 2.35 -13.83
N SER A 184 -8.59 3.55 -13.29
CA SER A 184 -7.60 4.52 -13.78
C SER A 184 -6.16 4.17 -13.41
N MET A 185 -5.92 3.16 -12.57
CA MET A 185 -4.58 2.79 -12.12
C MET A 185 -3.75 2.22 -13.27
N ILE A 186 -2.64 2.88 -13.58
CA ILE A 186 -1.73 2.52 -14.68
C ILE A 186 -0.38 1.98 -14.20
N GLY A 187 -0.14 2.07 -12.92
CA GLY A 187 1.07 1.56 -12.29
C GLY A 187 1.15 1.91 -10.83
N LYS A 188 2.19 1.44 -10.21
CA LYS A 188 2.56 1.78 -8.84
C LYS A 188 4.06 1.99 -8.76
N LEU A 189 4.45 3.02 -8.04
CA LEU A 189 5.82 3.38 -7.78
C LEU A 189 6.11 3.05 -6.32
N ILE A 190 7.08 2.19 -6.08
CA ILE A 190 7.43 1.72 -4.75
C ILE A 190 8.88 2.09 -4.46
N THR A 191 9.13 2.63 -3.27
CA THR A 191 10.49 2.92 -2.81
C THR A 191 10.76 2.30 -1.46
N TYR A 192 12.00 1.89 -1.26
CA TYR A 192 12.51 1.29 -0.04
C TYR A 192 13.72 2.06 0.46
N GLY A 193 13.88 2.16 1.76
CA GLY A 193 15.07 2.70 2.44
C GLY A 193 15.30 2.03 3.78
N ASP A 194 16.49 2.15 4.34
CA ASP A 194 16.79 1.64 5.68
C ASP A 194 15.99 2.39 6.75
N THR A 195 15.56 3.60 6.44
CA THR A 195 14.68 4.42 7.26
C THR A 195 13.53 4.98 6.43
N ARG A 196 12.46 5.43 7.10
CA ARG A 196 11.32 6.09 6.42
C ARG A 196 11.75 7.34 5.65
N ASP A 197 12.64 8.15 6.23
CA ASP A 197 13.14 9.37 5.60
C ASP A 197 13.89 9.06 4.29
N GLN A 198 14.67 7.97 4.26
CA GLN A 198 15.31 7.51 3.03
C GLN A 198 14.29 7.03 1.99
N ALA A 199 13.26 6.29 2.41
CA ALA A 199 12.20 5.85 1.50
C ALA A 199 11.46 7.06 0.91
N ILE A 200 11.11 8.07 1.73
CA ILE A 200 10.50 9.33 1.29
C ILE A 200 11.43 10.10 0.33
N ALA A 201 12.71 10.23 0.66
CA ALA A 201 13.68 10.92 -0.19
C ALA A 201 13.78 10.24 -1.57
N ARG A 202 13.85 8.90 -1.60
CA ARG A 202 13.83 8.13 -2.85
C ARG A 202 12.53 8.31 -3.62
N MET A 203 11.38 8.32 -2.93
CA MET A 203 10.07 8.56 -3.57
C MET A 203 10.00 9.95 -4.20
N ARG A 204 10.52 10.97 -3.53
CA ARG A 204 10.60 12.33 -4.09
C ARG A 204 11.42 12.36 -5.37
N THR A 205 12.59 11.74 -5.38
CA THR A 205 13.44 11.62 -6.57
C THR A 205 12.72 10.85 -7.67
N ALA A 206 12.20 9.67 -7.37
CA ALA A 206 11.51 8.82 -8.33
C ALA A 206 10.28 9.51 -8.95
N LEU A 207 9.46 10.20 -8.15
CA LEU A 207 8.35 11.00 -8.65
C LEU A 207 8.80 12.17 -9.53
N SER A 208 9.98 12.79 -9.24
CA SER A 208 10.51 13.87 -10.06
C SER A 208 11.01 13.39 -11.43
N GLU A 209 11.55 12.17 -11.48
CA GLU A 209 12.04 11.55 -12.71
C GLU A 209 10.91 10.92 -13.55
N THR A 210 9.78 10.57 -12.93
CA THR A 210 8.64 9.97 -13.67
C THR A 210 8.03 10.98 -14.62
N VAL A 211 8.03 10.64 -15.92
CA VAL A 211 7.37 11.42 -16.98
C VAL A 211 6.30 10.58 -17.64
N ILE A 212 5.06 11.08 -17.63
CA ILE A 212 3.93 10.50 -18.35
C ILE A 212 3.19 11.64 -19.04
N GLU A 213 3.18 11.66 -20.39
CA GLU A 213 2.53 12.68 -21.18
C GLU A 213 1.42 12.10 -22.05
N GLY A 214 0.52 12.98 -22.50
CA GLY A 214 -0.67 12.62 -23.29
C GLY A 214 -1.94 12.38 -22.46
N ILE A 215 -1.79 12.23 -21.13
CA ILE A 215 -2.87 12.06 -20.17
C ILE A 215 -2.58 12.85 -18.89
N SER A 216 -3.59 13.10 -18.06
CA SER A 216 -3.39 13.60 -16.71
C SER A 216 -3.12 12.44 -15.76
N THR A 217 -2.26 12.66 -14.75
CA THR A 217 -1.98 11.69 -13.69
C THR A 217 -2.01 12.33 -12.31
N ASN A 218 -2.14 11.51 -11.28
CA ASN A 218 -2.09 11.94 -9.88
C ASN A 218 -0.66 12.18 -9.34
N ILE A 219 0.37 12.09 -10.15
CA ILE A 219 1.77 12.36 -9.76
C ILE A 219 1.94 13.72 -9.07
N PRO A 220 1.33 14.83 -9.51
CA PRO A 220 1.42 16.11 -8.80
C PRO A 220 0.93 16.03 -7.35
N LEU A 221 -0.13 15.30 -7.07
CA LEU A 221 -0.62 15.08 -5.70
C LEU A 221 0.42 14.31 -4.86
N HIS A 222 1.00 13.24 -5.41
CA HIS A 222 2.04 12.48 -4.71
C HIS A 222 3.26 13.35 -4.38
N ARG A 223 3.70 14.20 -5.30
CA ARG A 223 4.80 15.15 -5.05
C ARG A 223 4.49 16.10 -3.89
N GLU A 224 3.25 16.61 -3.81
CA GLU A 224 2.80 17.43 -2.69
C GLU A 224 2.78 16.65 -1.36
N MET A 225 2.33 15.39 -1.38
CA MET A 225 2.28 14.57 -0.17
C MET A 225 3.68 14.23 0.36
N MET A 226 4.66 14.01 -0.51
CA MET A 226 6.04 13.72 -0.09
C MET A 226 6.77 14.88 0.60
N ILE A 227 6.19 16.07 0.62
CA ILE A 227 6.69 17.25 1.36
C ILE A 227 5.68 17.75 2.40
N ASP A 228 4.56 17.09 2.55
CA ASP A 228 3.51 17.46 3.47
C ASP A 228 3.92 17.18 4.92
N GLN A 229 3.84 18.19 5.79
CA GLN A 229 4.33 18.13 7.17
C GLN A 229 3.65 17.02 8.00
N LYS A 230 2.32 16.86 7.87
CA LYS A 230 1.58 15.83 8.62
C LYS A 230 1.88 14.42 8.08
N PHE A 231 1.99 14.26 6.76
CA PHE A 231 2.43 12.99 6.19
C PHE A 231 3.84 12.63 6.63
N LEU A 232 4.78 13.60 6.64
CA LEU A 232 6.15 13.39 7.11
C LEU A 232 6.22 12.98 8.58
N GLN A 233 5.35 13.51 9.44
CA GLN A 233 5.23 13.08 10.83
C GLN A 233 4.70 11.64 10.96
N GLY A 234 3.89 11.18 9.99
CA GLY A 234 3.24 9.88 10.00
C GLY A 234 1.99 9.80 10.88
N GLY A 235 1.28 8.69 10.78
CA GLY A 235 0.11 8.41 11.62
C GLY A 235 -1.15 9.21 11.29
N VAL A 236 -1.31 9.65 10.06
CA VAL A 236 -2.52 10.35 9.58
C VAL A 236 -3.75 9.43 9.60
N SER A 237 -4.94 10.02 9.79
CA SER A 237 -6.22 9.28 9.72
C SER A 237 -6.68 9.06 8.27
N ILE A 238 -7.67 8.20 8.10
CA ILE A 238 -8.29 7.94 6.79
C ILE A 238 -8.97 9.20 6.20
N HIS A 239 -9.26 10.20 7.00
CA HIS A 239 -9.93 11.45 6.58
C HIS A 239 -8.95 12.51 6.09
N TYR A 240 -7.67 12.37 6.41
CA TYR A 240 -6.67 13.41 6.22
C TYR A 240 -6.59 13.94 4.78
N LEU A 241 -6.54 13.06 3.79
CA LEU A 241 -6.41 13.48 2.39
C LEU A 241 -7.64 14.24 1.91
N GLU A 242 -8.83 13.81 2.29
CA GLU A 242 -10.09 14.49 1.91
C GLU A 242 -10.17 15.89 2.53
N GLU A 243 -9.82 16.02 3.81
CA GLU A 243 -9.78 17.31 4.51
C GLU A 243 -8.79 18.28 3.84
N LYS A 244 -7.59 17.78 3.49
CA LYS A 244 -6.57 18.58 2.79
C LYS A 244 -7.05 19.06 1.42
N LEU A 245 -7.71 18.19 0.66
CA LEU A 245 -8.25 18.55 -0.66
C LEU A 245 -9.41 19.54 -0.56
N ALA A 246 -10.31 19.38 0.42
CA ALA A 246 -11.39 20.32 0.68
C ALA A 246 -10.88 21.72 1.06
N HIS A 247 -9.84 21.79 1.90
CA HIS A 247 -9.20 23.06 2.24
C HIS A 247 -8.57 23.75 1.02
N ARG A 248 -7.93 22.99 0.12
CA ARG A 248 -7.37 23.52 -1.14
C ARG A 248 -8.43 24.16 -2.04
N GLU A 249 -9.63 23.59 -2.13
CA GLU A 249 -10.72 24.14 -2.91
C GLU A 249 -11.28 25.44 -2.31
N SER A 250 -11.30 25.54 -0.97
CA SER A 250 -11.78 26.73 -0.27
C SER A 250 -10.85 27.94 -0.43
N VAL A 251 -9.52 27.73 -0.54
CA VAL A 251 -8.53 28.79 -0.70
C VAL A 251 -8.49 29.32 -2.15
N LYS A 252 -8.98 28.59 -3.12
CA LYS A 252 -9.02 29.00 -4.55
C LYS A 252 -10.28 29.79 -4.93
N LYS A 253 -11.24 29.90 -4.04
CA LYS A 253 -12.45 30.73 -4.18
C LYS A 253 -12.24 32.07 -3.50
#